data_96785b8821f29d60ee846c6da9b6a5f8
#
_entry.id   96785b8821f29d60ee846c6da9b6a5f8
#
_cell.length_a   1.000
_cell.length_b   1.000
_cell.length_c   1.000
_cell.angle_alpha   90.00
_cell.angle_beta   90.00
_cell.angle_gamma   90.00
#
_symmetry.space_group_name_H-M   'P 1'
#
loop_
_entity.id
_entity.type
_entity.pdbx_description
1 polymer ?
#
loop_
_entity_poly.entity_id
_entity_poly.type
_entity_poly.pdbx_seq_one_letter_code
_entity_poly.pdbx_strand_id
1 'polypeptide(L)'
;SDVCSSDLLAMVGAARGYRVIIVMPESMSLERKVLTRAYGAEVILTPATEGMAGSVAKAEALGKEIPGSVLVRQFDNPAGPKIHRETTAEEIWKDTDGKVAALVAGSGTGGTITGTGQRLKELNPDVKVYAVQPAASPLLTGGQAAGHPIAGIGPNFIPSILDTSVYDDVISIENSDAFTWSRRLGAEEGILAGISSGAAVKAAVEVAHKPEFAGKIVVVIIPSF
;
A
#
# COMPACT_ATOMS: atom_id res chain seq x y z
N SER A 1 0.29 3.47 -2.45
CA SER A 1 0.22 2.04 -2.50
C SER A 1 1.38 1.43 -3.26
N ASP A 2 1.83 0.34 -2.74
CA ASP A 2 3.05 -0.34 -3.13
C ASP A 2 2.98 -0.97 -4.51
N VAL A 3 1.78 -1.10 -5.02
CA VAL A 3 1.52 -1.62 -6.36
C VAL A 3 1.78 -0.55 -7.42
N CYS A 4 1.66 0.74 -7.08
CA CYS A 4 1.97 1.84 -8.00
C CYS A 4 3.46 2.17 -8.07
N SER A 5 4.29 1.71 -7.13
CA SER A 5 5.72 2.05 -7.11
C SER A 5 6.48 1.49 -8.30
N SER A 6 6.13 0.30 -8.80
CA SER A 6 6.79 -0.28 -9.99
C SER A 6 6.52 0.53 -11.25
N ASP A 7 5.29 1.02 -11.43
CA ASP A 7 4.90 1.82 -12.59
C ASP A 7 5.59 3.18 -12.54
N LEU A 8 5.59 3.82 -11.35
CA LEU A 8 6.27 5.09 -11.15
C LEU A 8 7.78 4.98 -11.30
N LEU A 9 8.39 3.89 -10.82
CA LEU A 9 9.81 3.63 -11.04
C LEU A 9 10.14 3.46 -12.52
N ALA A 10 9.32 2.73 -13.27
CA ALA A 10 9.48 2.57 -14.70
C ALA A 10 9.34 3.92 -15.42
N MET A 11 8.33 4.72 -15.08
CA MET A 11 8.08 6.05 -15.65
C MET A 11 9.24 7.01 -15.37
N VAL A 12 9.66 7.13 -14.11
CA VAL A 12 10.77 8.03 -13.73
C VAL A 12 12.09 7.53 -14.31
N GLY A 13 12.30 6.22 -14.34
CA GLY A 13 13.47 5.60 -14.96
C GLY A 13 13.57 5.93 -16.45
N ALA A 14 12.47 5.80 -17.18
CA ALA A 14 12.39 6.18 -18.60
C ALA A 14 12.71 7.67 -18.81
N ALA A 15 12.09 8.55 -18.01
CA ALA A 15 12.30 10.00 -18.10
C ALA A 15 13.74 10.43 -17.78
N ARG A 16 14.45 9.63 -16.98
CA ARG A 16 15.84 9.90 -16.57
C ARG A 16 16.89 9.07 -17.29
N GLY A 17 16.48 8.22 -18.24
CA GLY A 17 17.38 7.39 -19.04
C GLY A 17 18.01 6.22 -18.26
N TYR A 18 17.39 5.76 -17.18
CA TYR A 18 17.84 4.58 -16.46
C TYR A 18 17.30 3.30 -17.11
N ARG A 19 18.13 2.26 -17.15
CA ARG A 19 17.64 0.90 -17.38
C ARG A 19 16.91 0.42 -16.14
N VAL A 20 15.64 0.08 -16.26
CA VAL A 20 14.80 -0.39 -15.17
C VAL A 20 14.43 -1.85 -15.38
N ILE A 21 14.63 -2.67 -14.35
CA ILE A 21 14.20 -4.07 -14.31
C ILE A 21 13.19 -4.19 -13.16
N ILE A 22 11.97 -4.58 -13.49
CA ILE A 22 10.90 -4.82 -12.51
C ILE A 22 10.67 -6.33 -12.39
N VAL A 23 10.76 -6.83 -11.17
CA VAL A 23 10.46 -8.23 -10.85
C VAL A 23 9.12 -8.28 -10.13
N MET A 24 8.18 -9.09 -10.63
CA MET A 24 6.85 -9.21 -10.06
C MET A 24 6.28 -10.63 -10.23
N PRO A 25 5.33 -11.06 -9.38
CA PRO A 25 4.68 -12.36 -9.55
C PRO A 25 3.82 -12.42 -10.82
N GLU A 26 3.68 -13.60 -11.40
CA GLU A 26 2.79 -13.84 -12.53
C GLU A 26 1.32 -13.49 -12.24
N SER A 27 0.91 -13.55 -10.98
CA SER A 27 -0.43 -13.17 -10.52
C SER A 27 -0.73 -11.68 -10.58
N MET A 28 0.28 -10.84 -10.86
CA MET A 28 0.09 -9.39 -11.01
C MET A 28 -0.81 -9.08 -12.23
N SER A 29 -1.60 -8.02 -12.15
CA SER A 29 -2.55 -7.64 -13.20
C SER A 29 -1.88 -7.45 -14.56
N LEU A 30 -2.64 -7.70 -15.63
CA LEU A 30 -2.16 -7.54 -17.00
C LEU A 30 -1.81 -6.07 -17.29
N GLU A 31 -2.66 -5.16 -16.85
CA GLU A 31 -2.51 -3.71 -17.04
C GLU A 31 -1.16 -3.24 -16.52
N ARG A 32 -0.75 -3.70 -15.36
CA ARG A 32 0.52 -3.36 -14.75
C ARG A 32 1.71 -3.86 -15.56
N LYS A 33 1.65 -5.12 -16.03
CA LYS A 33 2.70 -5.68 -16.87
C LYS A 33 2.84 -4.90 -18.19
N VAL A 34 1.70 -4.51 -18.78
CA VAL A 34 1.67 -3.74 -20.02
C VAL A 34 2.20 -2.33 -19.80
N LEU A 35 1.71 -1.63 -18.77
CA LEU A 35 2.12 -0.26 -18.47
C LEU A 35 3.62 -0.16 -18.17
N THR A 36 4.13 -1.05 -17.33
CA THR A 36 5.56 -1.09 -16.97
C THR A 36 6.44 -1.30 -18.22
N ARG A 37 6.04 -2.23 -19.11
CA ARG A 37 6.72 -2.45 -20.39
C ARG A 37 6.61 -1.26 -21.35
N ALA A 38 5.47 -0.57 -21.36
CA ALA A 38 5.26 0.61 -22.19
C ALA A 38 6.24 1.75 -21.85
N TYR A 39 6.64 1.84 -20.57
CA TYR A 39 7.73 2.73 -20.14
C TYR A 39 9.13 2.21 -20.46
N GLY A 40 9.27 1.06 -21.15
CA GLY A 40 10.56 0.51 -21.54
C GLY A 40 11.27 -0.30 -20.45
N ALA A 41 10.62 -0.60 -19.32
CA ALA A 41 11.22 -1.44 -18.31
C ALA A 41 11.20 -2.93 -18.71
N GLU A 42 12.25 -3.65 -18.33
CA GLU A 42 12.29 -5.10 -18.41
C GLU A 42 11.40 -5.69 -17.30
N VAL A 43 10.46 -6.56 -17.66
CA VAL A 43 9.58 -7.21 -16.69
C VAL A 43 9.95 -8.69 -16.57
N ILE A 44 10.41 -9.08 -15.39
CA ILE A 44 10.74 -10.46 -15.02
C ILE A 44 9.62 -10.99 -14.14
N LEU A 45 9.00 -12.09 -14.56
CA LEU A 45 7.92 -12.72 -13.82
C LEU A 45 8.46 -13.88 -12.97
N THR A 46 7.94 -13.99 -11.76
CA THR A 46 8.20 -15.12 -10.84
C THR A 46 6.94 -15.94 -10.63
N PRO A 47 7.05 -17.23 -10.25
CA PRO A 47 5.89 -18.08 -10.02
C PRO A 47 4.90 -17.45 -9.04
N ALA A 48 3.61 -17.51 -9.37
CA ALA A 48 2.54 -16.96 -8.52
C ALA A 48 2.52 -17.61 -7.13
N THR A 49 2.92 -18.88 -7.03
CA THR A 49 2.98 -19.65 -5.77
C THR A 49 4.02 -19.11 -4.77
N GLU A 50 5.04 -18.42 -5.24
CA GLU A 50 6.08 -17.81 -4.40
C GLU A 50 5.68 -16.43 -3.87
N GLY A 51 4.63 -15.86 -4.43
CA GLY A 51 4.13 -14.53 -4.05
C GLY A 51 5.17 -13.43 -4.19
N MET A 52 5.03 -12.38 -3.39
CA MET A 52 5.96 -11.24 -3.42
C MET A 52 7.36 -11.59 -2.90
N ALA A 53 7.45 -12.52 -1.94
CA ALA A 53 8.74 -12.96 -1.40
C ALA A 53 9.64 -13.58 -2.48
N GLY A 54 9.09 -14.37 -3.40
CA GLY A 54 9.82 -14.92 -4.55
C GLY A 54 10.34 -13.81 -5.48
N SER A 55 9.57 -12.77 -5.71
CA SER A 55 10.00 -11.62 -6.51
C SER A 55 11.13 -10.83 -5.85
N VAL A 56 11.08 -10.64 -4.54
CA VAL A 56 12.16 -10.01 -3.77
C VAL A 56 13.45 -10.82 -3.90
N ALA A 57 13.38 -12.13 -3.64
CA ALA A 57 14.55 -13.02 -3.76
C ALA A 57 15.18 -13.00 -5.17
N LYS A 58 14.34 -13.00 -6.22
CA LYS A 58 14.81 -12.90 -7.60
C LYS A 58 15.45 -11.55 -7.90
N ALA A 59 14.88 -10.44 -7.40
CA ALA A 59 15.46 -9.12 -7.58
C ALA A 59 16.83 -9.00 -6.89
N GLU A 60 16.97 -9.57 -5.70
CA GLU A 60 18.24 -9.62 -4.97
C GLU A 60 19.32 -10.42 -5.70
N ALA A 61 18.93 -11.56 -6.30
CA ALA A 61 19.84 -12.35 -7.13
C ALA A 61 20.35 -11.54 -8.32
N LEU A 62 19.43 -10.89 -9.06
CA LEU A 62 19.78 -10.03 -10.19
C LEU A 62 20.67 -8.86 -9.79
N GLY A 63 20.41 -8.26 -8.62
CA GLY A 63 21.26 -7.19 -8.09
C GLY A 63 22.70 -7.60 -7.83
N LYS A 64 22.95 -8.88 -7.54
CA LYS A 64 24.31 -9.43 -7.40
C LYS A 64 24.95 -9.76 -8.74
N GLU A 65 24.13 -10.11 -9.74
CA GLU A 65 24.60 -10.51 -11.08
C GLU A 65 24.91 -9.31 -11.98
N ILE A 66 24.22 -8.18 -11.79
CA ILE A 66 24.31 -6.99 -12.66
C ILE A 66 25.21 -5.93 -12.00
N PRO A 67 26.44 -5.71 -12.49
CA PRO A 67 27.34 -4.71 -11.93
C PRO A 67 26.74 -3.29 -12.00
N GLY A 68 26.89 -2.53 -10.92
CA GLY A 68 26.40 -1.16 -10.83
C GLY A 68 24.87 -1.02 -10.68
N SER A 69 24.14 -2.13 -10.55
CA SER A 69 22.70 -2.08 -10.27
C SER A 69 22.42 -1.55 -8.86
N VAL A 70 21.28 -0.87 -8.72
CA VAL A 70 20.76 -0.37 -7.44
C VAL A 70 19.42 -1.04 -7.18
N LEU A 71 19.30 -1.75 -6.07
CA LEU A 71 18.04 -2.32 -5.60
C LEU A 71 17.28 -1.27 -4.80
N VAL A 72 16.08 -0.92 -5.27
CA VAL A 72 15.23 0.08 -4.60
C VAL A 72 14.66 -0.43 -3.28
N ARG A 73 14.40 -1.76 -3.17
CA ARG A 73 14.00 -2.46 -1.93
C ARG A 73 12.81 -1.81 -1.25
N GLN A 74 11.68 -1.71 -1.94
CA GLN A 74 10.48 -1.03 -1.43
C GLN A 74 10.01 -1.49 -0.03
N PHE A 75 10.31 -2.73 0.36
CA PHE A 75 9.91 -3.29 1.66
C PHE A 75 10.89 -3.00 2.81
N ASP A 76 12.08 -2.48 2.48
CA ASP A 76 13.17 -2.21 3.43
C ASP A 76 13.69 -0.77 3.35
N ASN A 77 13.31 -0.03 2.30
CA ASN A 77 13.84 1.31 2.05
C ASN A 77 13.14 2.36 2.92
N PRO A 78 13.85 3.01 3.85
CA PRO A 78 13.28 4.02 4.73
C PRO A 78 12.80 5.29 4.00
N ALA A 79 13.16 5.46 2.72
CA ALA A 79 12.65 6.56 1.90
C ALA A 79 11.12 6.47 1.73
N GLY A 80 10.53 5.26 1.78
CA GLY A 80 9.08 5.06 1.71
C GLY A 80 8.35 5.74 2.88
N PRO A 81 8.56 5.33 4.13
CA PRO A 81 7.97 6.03 5.27
C PRO A 81 8.35 7.50 5.35
N LYS A 82 9.61 7.83 5.04
CA LYS A 82 10.10 9.21 5.11
C LYS A 82 9.28 10.16 4.24
N ILE A 83 9.04 9.83 2.97
CA ILE A 83 8.29 10.73 2.08
C ILE A 83 6.84 10.92 2.55
N HIS A 84 6.19 9.87 3.04
CA HIS A 84 4.83 9.96 3.57
C HIS A 84 4.75 10.78 4.87
N ARG A 85 5.80 10.73 5.67
CA ARG A 85 5.94 11.59 6.86
C ARG A 85 6.09 13.06 6.48
N GLU A 86 6.89 13.36 5.45
CA GLU A 86 7.26 14.73 5.05
C GLU A 86 6.21 15.37 4.13
N THR A 87 5.35 14.59 3.48
CA THR A 87 4.34 15.10 2.52
C THR A 87 2.93 14.68 2.92
N THR A 88 2.56 13.42 2.78
CA THR A 88 1.19 12.94 2.98
C THR A 88 0.61 13.30 4.34
N ALA A 89 1.40 13.16 5.40
CA ALA A 89 0.95 13.53 6.75
C ALA A 89 0.71 15.03 6.89
N GLU A 90 1.60 15.85 6.35
CA GLU A 90 1.49 17.31 6.39
C GLU A 90 0.30 17.82 5.56
N GLU A 91 0.06 17.20 4.39
CA GLU A 91 -1.11 17.48 3.56
C GLU A 91 -2.39 17.15 4.31
N ILE A 92 -2.52 15.95 4.88
CA ILE A 92 -3.68 15.55 5.69
C ILE A 92 -3.89 16.52 6.85
N TRP A 93 -2.83 16.84 7.58
CA TRP A 93 -2.91 17.75 8.73
C TRP A 93 -3.42 19.12 8.33
N LYS A 94 -2.87 19.68 7.27
CA LYS A 94 -3.26 20.96 6.73
C LYS A 94 -4.71 20.96 6.22
N ASP A 95 -5.07 19.97 5.41
CA ASP A 95 -6.38 19.91 4.74
C ASP A 95 -7.53 19.61 5.71
N THR A 96 -7.20 19.08 6.89
CA THR A 96 -8.17 18.85 7.97
C THR A 96 -8.13 19.94 9.06
N ASP A 97 -7.37 21.01 8.88
CA ASP A 97 -7.13 22.04 9.92
C ASP A 97 -6.65 21.41 11.24
N GLY A 98 -5.87 20.33 11.20
CA GLY A 98 -5.42 19.60 12.38
C GLY A 98 -6.51 18.81 13.11
N LYS A 99 -7.69 18.62 12.50
CA LYS A 99 -8.85 17.97 13.14
C LYS A 99 -9.00 16.49 12.78
N VAL A 100 -8.03 15.90 12.07
CA VAL A 100 -8.04 14.47 11.79
C VAL A 100 -8.08 13.67 13.10
N ALA A 101 -9.08 12.81 13.26
CA ALA A 101 -9.23 11.96 14.43
C ALA A 101 -8.79 10.52 14.19
N ALA A 102 -8.90 10.05 12.94
CA ALA A 102 -8.43 8.72 12.57
C ALA A 102 -7.85 8.71 11.15
N LEU A 103 -6.81 7.88 10.97
CA LEU A 103 -6.22 7.51 9.69
C LEU A 103 -6.53 6.03 9.43
N VAL A 104 -7.02 5.70 8.23
CA VAL A 104 -7.23 4.34 7.77
C VAL A 104 -6.40 4.10 6.50
N ALA A 105 -5.54 3.11 6.51
CA ALA A 105 -4.67 2.82 5.37
C ALA A 105 -4.46 1.32 5.16
N GLY A 106 -4.47 0.90 3.90
CA GLY A 106 -4.09 -0.45 3.51
C GLY A 106 -2.61 -0.71 3.78
N SER A 107 -2.28 -1.89 4.31
CA SER A 107 -0.90 -2.29 4.55
C SER A 107 -0.35 -3.13 3.40
N GLY A 108 0.40 -2.48 2.51
CA GLY A 108 1.24 -3.13 1.49
C GLY A 108 2.70 -3.18 1.94
N THR A 109 3.59 -2.26 1.48
CA THR A 109 4.95 -2.13 2.05
C THR A 109 4.93 -1.61 3.49
N GLY A 110 3.86 -0.95 3.88
CA GLY A 110 3.75 -0.30 5.18
C GLY A 110 4.31 1.12 5.21
N GLY A 111 4.92 1.60 4.13
CA GLY A 111 5.52 2.93 4.08
C GLY A 111 4.53 4.06 4.36
N THR A 112 3.36 4.00 3.73
CA THR A 112 2.30 5.00 3.89
C THR A 112 1.79 5.08 5.32
N ILE A 113 1.35 3.95 5.88
CA ILE A 113 0.77 3.92 7.23
C ILE A 113 1.81 4.28 8.30
N THR A 114 3.05 3.79 8.15
CA THR A 114 4.14 4.09 9.08
C THR A 114 4.48 5.58 9.07
N GLY A 115 4.84 6.12 7.91
CA GLY A 115 5.28 7.52 7.83
C GLY A 115 4.18 8.51 8.20
N THR A 116 2.98 8.31 7.63
CA THR A 116 1.83 9.18 7.91
C THR A 116 1.37 9.05 9.37
N GLY A 117 1.22 7.81 9.85
CA GLY A 117 0.75 7.54 11.21
C GLY A 117 1.69 8.08 12.28
N GLN A 118 3.01 7.85 12.14
CA GLN A 118 4.00 8.41 13.06
C GLN A 118 3.89 9.93 13.13
N ARG A 119 3.85 10.60 11.97
CA ARG A 119 3.82 12.07 11.95
C ARG A 119 2.51 12.63 12.50
N LEU A 120 1.37 12.06 12.16
CA LEU A 120 0.09 12.50 12.70
C LEU A 120 0.02 12.33 14.23
N LYS A 121 0.54 11.22 14.77
CA LYS A 121 0.61 11.00 16.23
C LYS A 121 1.60 11.94 16.94
N GLU A 122 2.65 12.39 16.28
CA GLU A 122 3.51 13.45 16.82
C GLU A 122 2.81 14.80 16.87
N LEU A 123 2.01 15.13 15.87
CA LEU A 123 1.24 16.36 15.82
C LEU A 123 0.06 16.34 16.81
N ASN A 124 -0.59 15.19 16.93
CA ASN A 124 -1.67 14.95 17.90
C ASN A 124 -1.67 13.48 18.35
N PRO A 125 -1.25 13.17 19.57
CA PRO A 125 -1.20 11.80 20.10
C PRO A 125 -2.55 11.08 20.18
N ASP A 126 -3.66 11.81 20.13
CA ASP A 126 -5.02 11.23 20.17
C ASP A 126 -5.47 10.66 18.82
N VAL A 127 -4.75 10.94 17.74
CA VAL A 127 -5.07 10.39 16.41
C VAL A 127 -4.96 8.87 16.44
N LYS A 128 -6.02 8.20 16.00
CA LYS A 128 -6.05 6.74 15.87
C LYS A 128 -5.64 6.31 14.46
N VAL A 129 -4.85 5.26 14.38
CA VAL A 129 -4.36 4.71 13.12
C VAL A 129 -4.87 3.27 12.96
N TYR A 130 -5.52 2.99 11.85
CA TYR A 130 -6.09 1.67 11.53
C TYR A 130 -5.40 1.10 10.30
N ALA A 131 -4.79 -0.08 10.47
CA ALA A 131 -4.25 -0.84 9.35
C ALA A 131 -5.35 -1.70 8.70
N VAL A 132 -5.35 -1.79 7.38
CA VAL A 132 -6.27 -2.66 6.65
C VAL A 132 -5.50 -3.80 6.02
N GLN A 133 -5.99 -5.03 6.27
CA GLN A 133 -5.45 -6.26 5.68
C GLN A 133 -6.55 -7.11 5.04
N PRO A 134 -6.22 -8.03 4.11
CA PRO A 134 -7.18 -9.02 3.63
C PRO A 134 -7.55 -10.02 4.74
N ALA A 135 -8.83 -10.30 4.92
CA ALA A 135 -9.29 -11.31 5.89
C ALA A 135 -8.74 -12.72 5.56
N ALA A 136 -8.55 -13.01 4.27
CA ALA A 136 -7.97 -14.27 3.81
C ALA A 136 -6.47 -14.41 4.14
N SER A 137 -5.75 -13.31 4.46
CA SER A 137 -4.31 -13.31 4.77
C SER A 137 -4.01 -12.41 5.99
N PRO A 138 -4.47 -12.79 7.19
CA PRO A 138 -4.51 -11.91 8.36
C PRO A 138 -3.17 -11.88 9.13
N LEU A 139 -2.06 -11.61 8.44
CA LEU A 139 -0.70 -11.62 9.02
C LEU A 139 -0.51 -10.62 10.16
N LEU A 140 -1.09 -9.42 10.05
CA LEU A 140 -0.90 -8.36 11.07
C LEU A 140 -1.60 -8.69 12.39
N THR A 141 -2.52 -9.66 12.38
CA THR A 141 -3.22 -10.15 13.58
C THR A 141 -2.75 -11.53 14.02
N GLY A 142 -1.58 -11.98 13.54
CA GLY A 142 -0.96 -13.25 13.94
C GLY A 142 -1.46 -14.48 13.19
N GLY A 143 -2.25 -14.30 12.13
CA GLY A 143 -2.67 -15.40 11.25
C GLY A 143 -1.60 -15.78 10.23
N GLN A 144 -1.96 -16.68 9.32
CA GLN A 144 -1.05 -17.14 8.26
C GLN A 144 -1.30 -16.40 6.95
N ALA A 145 -0.22 -16.22 6.17
CA ALA A 145 -0.33 -15.69 4.82
C ALA A 145 -1.06 -16.67 3.90
N ALA A 146 -1.97 -16.16 3.10
CA ALA A 146 -2.67 -16.93 2.08
C ALA A 146 -2.92 -16.07 0.83
N GLY A 147 -3.25 -16.74 -0.30
CA GLY A 147 -3.58 -16.04 -1.54
C GLY A 147 -4.90 -15.27 -1.43
N HIS A 148 -4.93 -14.05 -1.93
CA HIS A 148 -6.13 -13.20 -1.99
C HIS A 148 -6.10 -12.31 -3.24
N PRO A 149 -7.25 -11.83 -3.74
CA PRO A 149 -7.35 -11.00 -4.93
C PRO A 149 -7.15 -9.50 -4.67
N ILE A 150 -7.02 -9.05 -3.42
CA ILE A 150 -6.88 -7.63 -3.08
C ILE A 150 -5.44 -7.20 -3.38
N ALA A 151 -5.16 -6.89 -4.64
CA ALA A 151 -3.82 -6.48 -5.08
C ALA A 151 -3.40 -5.15 -4.42
N GLY A 152 -2.15 -5.08 -3.97
CA GLY A 152 -1.55 -3.86 -3.39
C GLY A 152 -1.46 -3.85 -1.88
N ILE A 153 -2.16 -4.74 -1.18
CA ILE A 153 -2.06 -4.91 0.28
C ILE A 153 -1.86 -6.38 0.64
N GLY A 154 -1.50 -6.67 1.87
CA GLY A 154 -1.35 -8.03 2.39
C GLY A 154 -0.26 -8.86 1.70
N PRO A 155 1.01 -8.42 1.65
CA PRO A 155 2.11 -9.27 1.21
C PRO A 155 2.21 -10.51 2.10
N ASN A 156 2.84 -11.57 1.58
CA ASN A 156 2.98 -12.84 2.32
C ASN A 156 4.08 -12.82 3.41
N PHE A 157 4.49 -11.63 3.82
CA PHE A 157 5.42 -11.36 4.92
C PHE A 157 5.16 -9.97 5.51
N ILE A 158 5.69 -9.71 6.70
CA ILE A 158 5.65 -8.37 7.32
C ILE A 158 6.87 -7.59 6.86
N PRO A 159 6.72 -6.46 6.13
CA PRO A 159 7.83 -5.63 5.67
C PRO A 159 8.62 -5.03 6.83
N SER A 160 9.95 -4.89 6.67
CA SER A 160 10.81 -4.34 7.71
C SER A 160 10.57 -2.85 7.99
N ILE A 161 10.04 -2.11 7.00
CA ILE A 161 9.69 -0.69 7.17
C ILE A 161 8.30 -0.47 7.76
N LEU A 162 7.50 -1.51 7.96
CA LEU A 162 6.22 -1.41 8.65
C LEU A 162 6.47 -1.33 10.15
N ASP A 163 6.22 -0.18 10.74
CA ASP A 163 6.17 -0.02 12.19
C ASP A 163 4.84 -0.55 12.73
N THR A 164 4.89 -1.75 13.29
CA THR A 164 3.70 -2.41 13.85
C THR A 164 3.17 -1.77 15.13
N SER A 165 3.90 -0.83 15.71
CA SER A 165 3.47 -0.06 16.88
C SER A 165 2.71 1.22 16.52
N VAL A 166 2.71 1.60 15.23
CA VAL A 166 2.10 2.87 14.79
C VAL A 166 0.58 2.80 14.74
N TYR A 167 0.01 1.63 14.40
CA TYR A 167 -1.44 1.46 14.34
C TYR A 167 -2.02 0.98 15.66
N ASP A 168 -3.22 1.47 15.95
CA ASP A 168 -3.95 1.15 17.19
C ASP A 168 -4.80 -0.13 17.02
N ASP A 169 -5.20 -0.44 15.78
CA ASP A 169 -6.02 -1.61 15.48
C ASP A 169 -5.85 -2.04 14.01
N VAL A 170 -6.25 -3.27 13.70
CA VAL A 170 -6.19 -3.86 12.36
C VAL A 170 -7.58 -4.30 11.92
N ILE A 171 -8.02 -3.84 10.76
CA ILE A 171 -9.31 -4.22 10.18
C ILE A 171 -9.08 -5.21 9.05
N SER A 172 -9.65 -6.39 9.18
CA SER A 172 -9.59 -7.44 8.16
C SER A 172 -10.81 -7.34 7.25
N ILE A 173 -10.59 -7.17 5.95
CA ILE A 173 -11.66 -6.98 4.96
C ILE A 173 -11.80 -8.21 4.07
N GLU A 174 -13.03 -8.69 3.91
CA GLU A 174 -13.36 -9.79 3.04
C GLU A 174 -13.17 -9.41 1.56
N ASN A 175 -12.79 -10.39 0.74
CA ASN A 175 -12.58 -10.17 -0.69
C ASN A 175 -13.84 -9.60 -1.37
N SER A 176 -15.02 -10.14 -1.06
CA SER A 176 -16.31 -9.68 -1.59
C SER A 176 -16.60 -8.22 -1.26
N ASP A 177 -16.27 -7.79 -0.04
CA ASP A 177 -16.44 -6.41 0.39
C ASP A 177 -15.52 -5.47 -0.36
N ALA A 178 -14.25 -5.84 -0.52
CA ALA A 178 -13.29 -5.04 -1.27
C ALA A 178 -13.75 -4.76 -2.70
N PHE A 179 -14.26 -5.78 -3.40
CA PHE A 179 -14.83 -5.63 -4.75
C PHE A 179 -16.13 -4.77 -4.75
N THR A 180 -17.00 -5.00 -3.79
CA THR A 180 -18.28 -4.27 -3.70
C THR A 180 -18.04 -2.79 -3.47
N TRP A 181 -17.17 -2.45 -2.52
CA TRP A 181 -16.88 -1.07 -2.15
C TRP A 181 -16.05 -0.33 -3.20
N SER A 182 -15.17 -1.01 -3.94
CA SER A 182 -14.49 -0.42 -5.09
C SER A 182 -15.48 0.02 -6.18
N ARG A 183 -16.51 -0.83 -6.48
CA ARG A 183 -17.57 -0.49 -7.44
C ARG A 183 -18.46 0.65 -6.95
N ARG A 184 -18.84 0.61 -5.67
CA ARG A 184 -19.65 1.66 -5.04
C ARG A 184 -18.94 3.00 -5.08
N LEU A 185 -17.64 3.03 -4.77
CA LEU A 185 -16.82 4.25 -4.82
C LEU A 185 -16.85 4.89 -6.22
N GLY A 186 -16.78 4.07 -7.27
CA GLY A 186 -16.93 4.55 -8.64
C GLY A 186 -18.34 5.02 -8.97
N ALA A 187 -19.35 4.25 -8.60
CA ALA A 187 -20.74 4.50 -8.98
C ALA A 187 -21.43 5.60 -8.15
N GLU A 188 -21.09 5.71 -6.87
CA GLU A 188 -21.76 6.61 -5.93
C GLU A 188 -20.99 7.94 -5.75
N GLU A 189 -19.64 7.89 -5.78
CA GLU A 189 -18.78 9.05 -5.51
C GLU A 189 -18.02 9.54 -6.76
N GLY A 190 -18.10 8.82 -7.88
CA GLY A 190 -17.35 9.17 -9.10
C GLY A 190 -15.85 8.93 -9.01
N ILE A 191 -15.38 8.21 -8.01
CA ILE A 191 -13.96 7.92 -7.79
C ILE A 191 -13.64 6.52 -8.31
N LEU A 192 -13.05 6.44 -9.49
CA LEU A 192 -12.61 5.17 -10.07
C LEU A 192 -11.31 4.72 -9.40
N ALA A 193 -11.38 3.68 -8.58
CA ALA A 193 -10.26 3.22 -7.78
C ALA A 193 -10.17 1.69 -7.72
N GLY A 194 -8.98 1.17 -7.41
CA GLY A 194 -8.70 -0.26 -7.34
C GLY A 194 -9.38 -0.98 -6.15
N ILE A 195 -9.26 -2.31 -6.16
CA ILE A 195 -9.88 -3.18 -5.14
C ILE A 195 -9.34 -2.89 -3.74
N SER A 196 -8.05 -2.58 -3.60
CA SER A 196 -7.45 -2.18 -2.31
C SER A 196 -8.04 -0.88 -1.76
N SER A 197 -8.42 0.04 -2.64
CA SER A 197 -9.13 1.26 -2.26
C SER A 197 -10.53 0.96 -1.73
N GLY A 198 -11.23 0.00 -2.37
CA GLY A 198 -12.52 -0.50 -1.86
C GLY A 198 -12.39 -1.10 -0.46
N ALA A 199 -11.35 -1.90 -0.21
CA ALA A 199 -11.07 -2.44 1.12
C ALA A 199 -10.81 -1.31 2.14
N ALA A 200 -9.99 -0.32 1.78
CA ALA A 200 -9.69 0.81 2.67
C ALA A 200 -10.93 1.65 3.00
N VAL A 201 -11.78 1.95 2.00
CA VAL A 201 -13.02 2.71 2.20
C VAL A 201 -14.02 1.94 3.05
N LYS A 202 -14.18 0.62 2.83
CA LYS A 202 -15.01 -0.23 3.70
C LYS A 202 -14.57 -0.15 5.16
N ALA A 203 -13.26 -0.30 5.42
CA ALA A 203 -12.70 -0.16 6.75
C ALA A 203 -12.92 1.24 7.35
N ALA A 204 -12.76 2.29 6.55
CA ALA A 204 -12.97 3.67 7.01
C ALA A 204 -14.42 3.93 7.41
N VAL A 205 -15.38 3.37 6.68
CA VAL A 205 -16.80 3.45 7.03
C VAL A 205 -17.10 2.71 8.34
N GLU A 206 -16.48 1.55 8.57
CA GLU A 206 -16.58 0.84 9.86
C GLU A 206 -16.03 1.68 11.01
N VAL A 207 -14.86 2.32 10.82
CA VAL A 207 -14.27 3.23 11.81
C VAL A 207 -15.18 4.42 12.07
N ALA A 208 -15.69 5.07 11.01
CA ALA A 208 -16.56 6.25 11.15
C ALA A 208 -17.88 5.97 11.89
N HIS A 209 -18.36 4.72 11.87
CA HIS A 209 -19.55 4.31 12.63
C HIS A 209 -19.28 4.01 14.10
N LYS A 210 -18.02 3.96 14.55
CA LYS A 210 -17.71 3.80 15.97
C LYS A 210 -18.13 5.08 16.74
N PRO A 211 -18.80 4.95 17.92
CA PRO A 211 -19.32 6.11 18.65
C PRO A 211 -18.29 7.20 18.95
N GLU A 212 -17.02 6.81 19.20
CA GLU A 212 -15.95 7.73 19.48
C GLU A 212 -15.55 8.63 18.29
N PHE A 213 -15.95 8.29 17.07
CA PHE A 213 -15.71 9.10 15.88
C PHE A 213 -16.93 9.86 15.37
N ALA A 214 -18.04 9.84 16.09
CA ALA A 214 -19.23 10.62 15.72
C ALA A 214 -18.90 12.11 15.60
N GLY A 215 -19.14 12.71 14.44
CA GLY A 215 -18.86 14.10 14.14
C GLY A 215 -17.36 14.45 13.97
N LYS A 216 -16.47 13.44 13.92
CA LYS A 216 -15.04 13.62 13.72
C LYS A 216 -14.60 13.29 12.31
N ILE A 217 -13.41 13.78 11.92
CA ILE A 217 -12.84 13.52 10.60
C ILE A 217 -12.07 12.19 10.63
N VAL A 218 -12.51 11.25 9.80
CA VAL A 218 -11.80 10.00 9.50
C VAL A 218 -11.20 10.12 8.10
N VAL A 219 -9.90 10.01 7.97
CA VAL A 219 -9.19 10.07 6.70
C VAL A 219 -8.84 8.66 6.24
N VAL A 220 -9.11 8.38 4.98
CA VAL A 220 -8.75 7.12 4.33
C VAL A 220 -7.79 7.36 3.17
N ILE A 221 -6.78 6.51 3.05
CA ILE A 221 -5.88 6.53 1.89
C ILE A 221 -6.49 5.69 0.78
N ILE A 222 -6.74 6.31 -0.37
CA ILE A 222 -7.15 5.66 -1.63
C ILE A 222 -5.90 5.47 -2.48
N PRO A 223 -5.29 4.27 -2.52
CA PRO A 223 -3.94 4.11 -3.03
C PRO A 223 -3.82 4.08 -4.55
N SER A 224 -4.90 3.87 -5.27
CA SER A 224 -4.85 3.72 -6.74
C SER A 224 -6.17 4.09 -7.40
N PHE A 225 -6.09 4.60 -8.61
CA PHE A 225 -7.18 4.81 -9.55
C PHE A 225 -6.74 4.35 -10.95
#